data_a237b5776f1f5bb0d963f6cb0479740c
#
_entry.id   a237b5776f1f5bb0d963f6cb0479740c
#
_cell.length_a   1.000
_cell.length_b   1.000
_cell.length_c   1.000
_cell.angle_alpha   90.00
_cell.angle_beta   90.00
_cell.angle_gamma   90.00
#
_symmetry.space_group_name_H-M   'P 1'
#
loop_
_entity.id
_entity.type
_entity.pdbx_description
1 polymer ?
#
loop_
_entity_poly.entity_id
_entity_poly.type
_entity_poly.pdbx_seq_one_letter_code
_entity_poly.pdbx_strand_id
1 'polypeptide(L)'
;AFAVWQVWSVAVVNLPNIGFKYRENQLFWLAALPALSGATLRIFYSFMVPVFGGRRWTALSTASLLLPAAGLGFAVQNPDTSYITMMILALLCGFGGGNFSSSMANISFFFPKAEKGTALGLNAGLGNLGVSVVQFVVPLIITAGVFGALGGEAQTWVKGDATKQMWLQNAGFVWVPFIIISALAAWFGMNDIASAKAGFKDQAIIFTRKHNWIMCVLYLGTFGSFIGFAAGFPLLIKSQFPAVDPVKYAFLGPLVGALVRPLGGWLSDKIKSGAAITQIVFIGMIVAVCGVLAFLPTDGQDGRFWCFFACFMALVALTGLGNGSPFMQVPVLFPNMRQRFAEHG
;
A
#
# COMPACT_ATOMS: atom_id res chain seq x y z
N ALA A 1 8.52 -2.44 -3.79
CA ALA A 1 8.02 -2.80 -2.45
C ALA A 1 6.48 -2.76 -2.41
N PHE A 2 5.82 -1.66 -2.76
CA PHE A 2 4.35 -1.53 -2.66
C PHE A 2 3.57 -2.46 -3.59
N ALA A 3 4.09 -2.80 -4.76
CA ALA A 3 3.48 -3.80 -5.64
C ALA A 3 3.40 -5.18 -4.94
N VAL A 4 4.49 -5.64 -4.32
CA VAL A 4 4.50 -6.89 -3.55
C VAL A 4 3.59 -6.78 -2.31
N TRP A 5 3.60 -5.62 -1.63
CA TRP A 5 2.72 -5.38 -0.49
C TRP A 5 1.24 -5.59 -0.82
N GLN A 6 0.80 -5.17 -2.01
CA GLN A 6 -0.60 -5.20 -2.42
C GLN A 6 -0.95 -6.34 -3.40
N VAL A 7 -0.04 -7.29 -3.64
CA VAL A 7 -0.28 -8.39 -4.59
C VAL A 7 -1.49 -9.25 -4.23
N TRP A 8 -1.78 -9.41 -2.94
CA TRP A 8 -2.93 -10.15 -2.47
C TRP A 8 -4.27 -9.55 -2.90
N SER A 9 -4.36 -8.23 -3.12
CA SER A 9 -5.58 -7.59 -3.62
C SER A 9 -6.07 -8.16 -4.96
N VAL A 10 -5.14 -8.69 -5.76
CA VAL A 10 -5.45 -9.32 -7.06
C VAL A 10 -5.48 -10.84 -6.95
N ALA A 11 -4.58 -11.42 -6.16
CA ALA A 11 -4.51 -12.88 -6.02
C ALA A 11 -5.81 -13.47 -5.46
N VAL A 12 -6.39 -12.88 -4.40
CA VAL A 12 -7.60 -13.37 -3.74
C VAL A 12 -8.81 -13.45 -4.65
N VAL A 13 -8.87 -12.59 -5.68
CA VAL A 13 -9.98 -12.57 -6.65
C VAL A 13 -10.00 -13.86 -7.48
N ASN A 14 -8.82 -14.46 -7.72
CA ASN A 14 -8.66 -15.60 -8.61
C ASN A 14 -8.62 -16.95 -7.86
N LEU A 15 -8.25 -16.96 -6.58
CA LEU A 15 -8.11 -18.21 -5.79
C LEU A 15 -9.32 -19.15 -5.88
N PRO A 16 -10.58 -18.68 -5.72
CA PRO A 16 -11.74 -19.60 -5.79
C PRO A 16 -11.87 -20.24 -7.18
N ASN A 17 -11.46 -19.53 -8.23
CA ASN A 17 -11.63 -19.99 -9.60
C ASN A 17 -10.58 -21.02 -10.05
N ILE A 18 -9.51 -21.20 -9.27
CA ILE A 18 -8.45 -22.19 -9.51
C ILE A 18 -8.47 -23.33 -8.49
N GLY A 19 -9.59 -23.48 -7.73
CA GLY A 19 -9.82 -24.63 -6.88
C GLY A 19 -9.66 -24.43 -5.38
N PHE A 20 -9.25 -23.23 -4.90
CA PHE A 20 -9.18 -22.94 -3.46
C PHE A 20 -10.58 -22.78 -2.85
N LYS A 21 -10.86 -23.54 -1.79
CA LYS A 21 -12.16 -23.58 -1.11
C LYS A 21 -12.24 -22.65 0.09
N TYR A 22 -11.74 -21.38 -0.08
CA TYR A 22 -11.80 -20.40 0.99
C TYR A 22 -13.15 -19.68 1.00
N ARG A 23 -13.66 -19.38 2.21
CA ARG A 23 -14.86 -18.56 2.42
C ARG A 23 -14.54 -17.09 2.05
N GLU A 24 -15.57 -16.32 1.72
CA GLU A 24 -15.42 -14.91 1.33
C GLU A 24 -14.71 -14.08 2.42
N ASN A 25 -15.08 -14.26 3.69
CA ASN A 25 -14.41 -13.59 4.80
C ASN A 25 -12.90 -13.95 4.90
N GLN A 26 -12.52 -15.18 4.58
CA GLN A 26 -11.12 -15.60 4.57
C GLN A 26 -10.34 -14.90 3.43
N LEU A 27 -10.96 -14.70 2.29
CA LEU A 27 -10.36 -13.96 1.18
C LEU A 27 -10.16 -12.48 1.54
N PHE A 28 -11.13 -11.84 2.20
CA PHE A 28 -10.97 -10.48 2.71
C PHE A 28 -9.86 -10.36 3.76
N TRP A 29 -9.71 -11.35 4.65
CA TRP A 29 -8.58 -11.40 5.57
C TRP A 29 -7.24 -11.50 4.84
N LEU A 30 -7.09 -12.36 3.84
CA LEU A 30 -5.86 -12.46 3.04
C LEU A 30 -5.53 -11.12 2.34
N ALA A 31 -6.53 -10.39 1.87
CA ALA A 31 -6.32 -9.06 1.27
C ALA A 31 -5.94 -8.00 2.33
N ALA A 32 -6.44 -8.11 3.56
CA ALA A 32 -6.21 -7.12 4.64
C ALA A 32 -4.90 -7.34 5.42
N LEU A 33 -4.46 -8.59 5.57
CA LEU A 33 -3.28 -8.94 6.39
C LEU A 33 -1.99 -8.22 5.98
N PRO A 34 -1.68 -8.03 4.67
CA PRO A 34 -0.52 -7.24 4.27
C PRO A 34 -0.59 -5.80 4.78
N ALA A 35 -1.77 -5.19 4.78
CA ALA A 35 -1.95 -3.83 5.27
C ALA A 35 -1.71 -3.74 6.78
N LEU A 36 -2.24 -4.70 7.55
CA LEU A 36 -2.05 -4.79 9.00
C LEU A 36 -0.58 -4.96 9.37
N SER A 37 0.10 -5.94 8.79
CA SER A 37 1.52 -6.20 9.06
C SER A 37 2.41 -5.06 8.57
N GLY A 38 2.13 -4.50 7.40
CA GLY A 38 2.86 -3.37 6.86
C GLY A 38 2.74 -2.11 7.74
N ALA A 39 1.57 -1.82 8.27
CA ALA A 39 1.36 -0.71 9.19
C ALA A 39 2.14 -0.91 10.50
N THR A 40 2.09 -2.11 11.09
CA THR A 40 2.82 -2.45 12.31
C THR A 40 4.34 -2.37 12.10
N LEU A 41 4.83 -2.90 11.00
CA LEU A 41 6.27 -2.90 10.69
C LEU A 41 6.84 -1.49 10.44
N ARG A 42 6.03 -0.51 10.04
CA ARG A 42 6.48 0.89 9.90
C ARG A 42 7.05 1.45 11.19
N ILE A 43 6.52 1.06 12.34
CA ILE A 43 7.02 1.50 13.64
C ILE A 43 8.48 1.07 13.79
N PHE A 44 8.78 -0.20 13.55
CA PHE A 44 10.14 -0.75 13.68
C PHE A 44 11.06 -0.23 12.56
N TYR A 45 10.60 -0.22 11.31
CA TYR A 45 11.39 0.17 10.15
C TYR A 45 11.83 1.63 10.18
N SER A 46 11.08 2.52 10.86
CA SER A 46 11.48 3.93 11.02
C SER A 46 12.78 4.10 11.81
N PHE A 47 13.10 3.15 12.70
CA PHE A 47 14.32 3.18 13.51
C PHE A 47 15.52 2.46 12.86
N MET A 48 15.30 1.68 11.83
CA MET A 48 16.32 0.77 11.30
C MET A 48 17.40 1.49 10.50
N VAL A 49 17.08 2.60 9.82
CA VAL A 49 18.06 3.36 9.03
C VAL A 49 19.17 3.95 9.91
N PRO A 50 18.87 4.63 11.02
CA PRO A 50 19.90 5.10 11.93
C PRO A 50 20.71 3.98 12.63
N VAL A 51 20.12 2.80 12.81
CA VAL A 51 20.77 1.66 13.48
C VAL A 51 21.69 0.90 12.53
N PHE A 52 21.18 0.50 11.37
CA PHE A 52 21.89 -0.39 10.43
C PHE A 52 22.56 0.33 9.26
N GLY A 53 22.21 1.60 9.03
CA GLY A 53 22.59 2.36 7.84
C GLY A 53 21.56 2.24 6.72
N GLY A 54 21.44 3.28 5.90
CA GLY A 54 20.45 3.38 4.84
C GLY A 54 20.64 2.34 3.73
N ARG A 55 21.88 2.15 3.27
CA ARG A 55 22.23 1.18 2.24
C ARG A 55 21.92 -0.25 2.66
N ARG A 56 22.48 -0.67 3.79
CA ARG A 56 22.33 -2.05 4.29
C ARG A 56 20.89 -2.40 4.56
N TRP A 57 20.18 -1.49 5.25
CA TRP A 57 18.78 -1.72 5.58
C TRP A 57 17.90 -1.77 4.34
N THR A 58 18.06 -0.84 3.38
CA THR A 58 17.27 -0.83 2.14
C THR A 58 17.50 -2.09 1.32
N ALA A 59 18.75 -2.55 1.18
CA ALA A 59 19.04 -3.77 0.46
C ALA A 59 18.44 -5.00 1.14
N LEU A 60 18.63 -5.16 2.47
CA LEU A 60 18.13 -6.30 3.23
C LEU A 60 16.59 -6.34 3.25
N SER A 61 15.95 -5.23 3.56
CA SER A 61 14.49 -5.14 3.63
C SER A 61 13.82 -5.26 2.25
N THR A 62 14.51 -4.89 1.18
CA THR A 62 14.05 -5.16 -0.19
C THR A 62 14.22 -6.64 -0.53
N ALA A 63 15.38 -7.24 -0.24
CA ALA A 63 15.63 -8.64 -0.49
C ALA A 63 14.66 -9.57 0.27
N SER A 64 14.24 -9.19 1.49
CA SER A 64 13.27 -9.97 2.26
C SER A 64 11.92 -10.16 1.55
N LEU A 65 11.58 -9.27 0.60
CA LEU A 65 10.38 -9.41 -0.24
C LEU A 65 10.42 -10.60 -1.20
N LEU A 66 11.59 -11.20 -1.43
CA LEU A 66 11.70 -12.45 -2.18
C LEU A 66 10.89 -13.58 -1.53
N LEU A 67 10.85 -13.62 -0.19
CA LEU A 67 10.13 -14.65 0.56
C LEU A 67 8.62 -14.67 0.23
N PRO A 68 7.88 -13.56 0.42
CA PRO A 68 6.46 -13.56 0.09
C PRO A 68 6.19 -13.60 -1.41
N ALA A 69 7.04 -13.01 -2.26
CA ALA A 69 6.83 -13.01 -3.70
C ALA A 69 7.01 -14.42 -4.29
N ALA A 70 8.11 -15.07 -4.03
CA ALA A 70 8.35 -16.44 -4.46
C ALA A 70 7.40 -17.41 -3.75
N GLY A 71 7.19 -17.24 -2.43
CA GLY A 71 6.30 -18.05 -1.63
C GLY A 71 4.87 -18.06 -2.17
N LEU A 72 4.32 -16.90 -2.52
CA LEU A 72 3.02 -16.80 -3.18
C LEU A 72 3.02 -17.57 -4.50
N GLY A 73 4.05 -17.36 -5.34
CA GLY A 73 4.16 -18.05 -6.62
C GLY A 73 4.16 -19.57 -6.49
N PHE A 74 4.80 -20.14 -5.47
CA PHE A 74 4.77 -21.58 -5.22
C PHE A 74 3.46 -22.04 -4.57
N ALA A 75 2.96 -21.28 -3.59
CA ALA A 75 1.79 -21.70 -2.81
C ALA A 75 0.50 -21.77 -3.64
N VAL A 76 0.32 -20.88 -4.63
CA VAL A 76 -0.90 -20.88 -5.45
C VAL A 76 -0.94 -22.00 -6.49
N GLN A 77 0.15 -22.72 -6.72
CA GLN A 77 0.18 -23.84 -7.66
C GLN A 77 -0.51 -25.12 -7.10
N ASN A 78 -0.64 -25.21 -5.78
CA ASN A 78 -1.30 -26.33 -5.13
C ASN A 78 -2.57 -25.84 -4.41
N PRO A 79 -3.78 -26.19 -4.89
CA PRO A 79 -5.06 -25.82 -4.24
C PRO A 79 -5.21 -26.34 -2.80
N ASP A 80 -4.46 -27.38 -2.42
CA ASP A 80 -4.48 -27.93 -1.06
C ASP A 80 -3.57 -27.19 -0.08
N THR A 81 -2.90 -26.12 -0.54
CA THR A 81 -2.08 -25.27 0.34
C THR A 81 -2.93 -24.76 1.51
N SER A 82 -2.41 -24.94 2.72
CA SER A 82 -3.15 -24.59 3.93
C SER A 82 -3.44 -23.09 4.01
N TYR A 83 -4.60 -22.73 4.55
CA TYR A 83 -4.95 -21.33 4.77
C TYR A 83 -3.94 -20.59 5.65
N ILE A 84 -3.35 -21.28 6.64
CA ILE A 84 -2.31 -20.72 7.53
C ILE A 84 -1.07 -20.32 6.72
N THR A 85 -0.64 -21.16 5.77
CA THR A 85 0.49 -20.82 4.87
C THR A 85 0.19 -19.56 4.08
N MET A 86 -1.01 -19.43 3.52
CA MET A 86 -1.43 -18.24 2.79
C MET A 86 -1.47 -17.00 3.70
N MET A 87 -1.95 -17.12 4.94
CA MET A 87 -1.93 -16.03 5.93
C MET A 87 -0.51 -15.57 6.25
N ILE A 88 0.43 -16.52 6.45
CA ILE A 88 1.84 -16.18 6.72
C ILE A 88 2.44 -15.44 5.52
N LEU A 89 2.22 -15.91 4.31
CA LEU A 89 2.71 -15.24 3.10
C LEU A 89 2.08 -13.85 2.93
N ALA A 90 0.81 -13.68 3.24
CA ALA A 90 0.14 -12.38 3.23
C ALA A 90 0.75 -11.43 4.27
N LEU A 91 1.01 -11.89 5.49
CA LEU A 91 1.69 -11.11 6.53
C LEU A 91 3.11 -10.71 6.11
N LEU A 92 3.88 -11.61 5.49
CA LEU A 92 5.24 -11.32 5.00
C LEU A 92 5.25 -10.25 3.91
N CYS A 93 4.19 -10.13 3.10
CA CYS A 93 4.06 -9.02 2.14
C CYS A 93 4.09 -7.64 2.82
N GLY A 94 3.77 -7.56 4.10
CA GLY A 94 3.87 -6.35 4.89
C GLY A 94 5.28 -5.76 4.99
N PHE A 95 6.34 -6.54 4.74
CA PHE A 95 7.70 -6.01 4.59
C PHE A 95 7.76 -4.88 3.56
N GLY A 96 6.98 -4.99 2.47
CA GLY A 96 6.86 -3.93 1.47
C GLY A 96 6.22 -2.65 2.00
N GLY A 97 5.24 -2.77 2.89
CA GLY A 97 4.59 -1.63 3.56
C GLY A 97 5.51 -0.96 4.58
N GLY A 98 6.30 -1.75 5.31
CA GLY A 98 7.32 -1.27 6.27
C GLY A 98 8.40 -0.43 5.59
N ASN A 99 8.84 -0.82 4.40
CA ASN A 99 9.88 -0.11 3.63
C ASN A 99 9.55 1.36 3.35
N PHE A 100 8.29 1.75 3.41
CA PHE A 100 7.92 3.16 3.24
C PHE A 100 8.53 4.04 4.32
N SER A 101 8.44 3.66 5.60
CA SER A 101 8.97 4.50 6.69
C SER A 101 10.49 4.56 6.69
N SER A 102 11.18 3.46 6.39
CA SER A 102 12.63 3.46 6.29
C SER A 102 13.13 4.27 5.08
N SER A 103 12.45 4.21 3.93
CA SER A 103 12.82 5.03 2.77
C SER A 103 12.61 6.52 3.04
N MET A 104 11.50 6.90 3.69
CA MET A 104 11.25 8.28 4.09
C MET A 104 12.31 8.79 5.07
N ALA A 105 12.69 7.97 6.07
CA ALA A 105 13.76 8.30 7.00
C ALA A 105 15.10 8.49 6.26
N ASN A 106 15.46 7.56 5.38
CA ASN A 106 16.71 7.63 4.62
C ASN A 106 16.79 8.88 3.74
N ILE A 107 15.75 9.18 2.96
CA ILE A 107 15.67 10.38 2.12
C ILE A 107 15.81 11.63 2.97
N SER A 108 15.22 11.66 4.17
CA SER A 108 15.30 12.83 5.04
C SER A 108 16.71 13.14 5.55
N PHE A 109 17.64 12.17 5.52
CA PHE A 109 19.05 12.37 5.84
C PHE A 109 19.88 12.82 4.63
N PHE A 110 19.53 12.35 3.41
CA PHE A 110 20.32 12.64 2.21
C PHE A 110 20.04 14.03 1.61
N PHE A 111 18.80 14.51 1.70
CA PHE A 111 18.39 15.73 1.03
C PHE A 111 18.45 16.95 1.96
N PRO A 112 18.95 18.12 1.47
CA PRO A 112 18.94 19.37 2.22
C PRO A 112 17.50 19.84 2.47
N LYS A 113 17.32 20.72 3.46
CA LYS A 113 15.98 21.17 3.89
C LYS A 113 15.14 21.74 2.75
N ALA A 114 15.76 22.44 1.80
CA ALA A 114 15.07 23.06 0.66
C ALA A 114 14.47 22.05 -0.33
N GLU A 115 15.08 20.87 -0.49
CA GLU A 115 14.67 19.85 -1.47
C GLU A 115 13.96 18.65 -0.83
N LYS A 116 14.02 18.55 0.49
CA LYS A 116 13.51 17.42 1.26
C LYS A 116 12.03 17.16 1.00
N GLY A 117 11.21 18.22 0.95
CA GLY A 117 9.77 18.09 0.70
C GLY A 117 9.46 17.45 -0.66
N THR A 118 10.15 17.89 -1.71
CA THR A 118 10.03 17.34 -3.06
C THR A 118 10.47 15.88 -3.12
N ALA A 119 11.63 15.55 -2.53
CA ALA A 119 12.16 14.19 -2.52
C ALA A 119 11.25 13.21 -1.77
N LEU A 120 10.73 13.61 -0.60
CA LEU A 120 9.77 12.82 0.17
C LEU A 120 8.44 12.67 -0.57
N GLY A 121 7.96 13.75 -1.22
CA GLY A 121 6.74 13.74 -2.02
C GLY A 121 6.83 12.79 -3.22
N LEU A 122 7.95 12.81 -3.94
CA LEU A 122 8.22 11.89 -5.05
C LEU A 122 8.25 10.43 -4.57
N ASN A 123 8.99 10.14 -3.50
CA ASN A 123 9.04 8.79 -2.94
C ASN A 123 7.65 8.28 -2.54
N ALA A 124 6.85 9.13 -1.92
CA ALA A 124 5.50 8.79 -1.50
C ALA A 124 4.54 8.58 -2.69
N GLY A 125 4.61 9.44 -3.70
CA GLY A 125 3.78 9.37 -4.90
C GLY A 125 4.11 8.12 -5.74
N LEU A 126 5.39 7.94 -6.08
CA LEU A 126 5.86 6.78 -6.84
C LEU A 126 5.64 5.46 -6.10
N GLY A 127 5.80 5.46 -4.76
CA GLY A 127 5.48 4.30 -3.95
C GLY A 127 4.01 3.89 -4.08
N ASN A 128 3.10 4.84 -3.98
CA ASN A 128 1.65 4.57 -4.10
C ASN A 128 1.24 4.10 -5.50
N LEU A 129 1.90 4.55 -6.57
CA LEU A 129 1.67 4.02 -7.91
C LEU A 129 1.91 2.51 -8.00
N GLY A 130 2.80 1.95 -7.18
CA GLY A 130 3.03 0.50 -7.11
C GLY A 130 1.78 -0.30 -6.79
N VAL A 131 0.83 0.27 -6.05
CA VAL A 131 -0.48 -0.34 -5.76
C VAL A 131 -1.33 -0.45 -7.02
N SER A 132 -1.38 0.60 -7.82
CA SER A 132 -2.08 0.59 -9.11
C SER A 132 -1.39 -0.32 -10.12
N VAL A 133 -0.06 -0.28 -10.17
CA VAL A 133 0.75 -1.12 -11.08
C VAL A 133 0.49 -2.60 -10.84
N VAL A 134 0.46 -3.08 -9.59
CA VAL A 134 0.18 -4.50 -9.33
C VAL A 134 -1.22 -4.90 -9.77
N GLN A 135 -2.21 -4.04 -9.55
CA GLN A 135 -3.60 -4.32 -9.93
C GLN A 135 -3.83 -4.26 -11.44
N PHE A 136 -2.99 -3.54 -12.18
CA PHE A 136 -3.04 -3.48 -13.63
C PHE A 136 -2.19 -4.58 -14.29
N VAL A 137 -0.94 -4.76 -13.84
CA VAL A 137 0.02 -5.67 -14.48
C VAL A 137 -0.29 -7.13 -14.18
N VAL A 138 -0.63 -7.47 -12.92
CA VAL A 138 -0.84 -8.87 -12.53
C VAL A 138 -1.94 -9.55 -13.35
N PRO A 139 -3.12 -8.94 -13.57
CA PRO A 139 -4.14 -9.55 -14.41
C PRO A 139 -3.69 -9.86 -15.85
N LEU A 140 -2.75 -9.08 -16.38
CA LEU A 140 -2.21 -9.31 -17.74
C LEU A 140 -1.24 -10.50 -17.76
N ILE A 141 -0.32 -10.56 -16.78
CA ILE A 141 0.74 -11.58 -16.80
C ILE A 141 0.28 -12.96 -16.33
N ILE A 142 -0.82 -13.07 -15.60
CA ILE A 142 -1.39 -14.36 -15.19
C ILE A 142 -2.13 -15.07 -16.34
N THR A 143 -2.34 -14.41 -17.48
CA THR A 143 -3.00 -14.99 -18.66
C THR A 143 -2.04 -15.72 -19.60
N ALA A 144 -0.75 -15.66 -19.36
CA ALA A 144 0.29 -16.23 -20.22
C ALA A 144 1.40 -16.91 -19.40
N GLY A 145 2.00 -17.95 -19.99
CA GLY A 145 3.15 -18.64 -19.40
C GLY A 145 4.46 -17.86 -19.56
N VAL A 146 4.55 -16.68 -18.94
CA VAL A 146 5.66 -15.71 -19.10
C VAL A 146 7.03 -16.30 -18.75
N PHE A 147 7.08 -17.23 -17.80
CA PHE A 147 8.34 -17.84 -17.32
C PHE A 147 8.60 -19.22 -17.93
N GLY A 148 7.79 -19.67 -18.92
CA GLY A 148 7.93 -20.99 -19.53
C GLY A 148 7.98 -22.12 -18.49
N ALA A 149 8.87 -23.11 -18.69
CA ALA A 149 9.01 -24.24 -17.79
C ALA A 149 9.43 -23.87 -16.37
N LEU A 150 10.13 -22.74 -16.17
CA LEU A 150 10.54 -22.26 -14.85
C LEU A 150 9.35 -21.71 -14.04
N GLY A 151 8.29 -21.29 -14.70
CA GLY A 151 7.10 -20.72 -14.06
C GLY A 151 6.11 -21.76 -13.57
N GLY A 152 6.29 -23.04 -13.90
CA GLY A 152 5.30 -24.09 -13.60
C GLY A 152 4.15 -24.16 -14.60
N GLU A 153 3.25 -25.12 -14.41
CA GLU A 153 2.13 -25.40 -15.31
C GLU A 153 0.97 -24.41 -15.07
N ALA A 154 0.11 -24.30 -16.09
CA ALA A 154 -1.10 -23.52 -16.01
C ALA A 154 -2.11 -24.18 -15.07
N GLN A 155 -2.80 -23.38 -14.29
CA GLN A 155 -3.99 -23.83 -13.54
C GLN A 155 -5.23 -23.69 -14.41
N THR A 156 -6.18 -24.60 -14.24
CA THR A 156 -7.49 -24.48 -14.87
C THR A 156 -8.35 -23.49 -14.09
N TRP A 157 -8.59 -22.34 -14.68
CA TRP A 157 -9.50 -21.34 -14.11
C TRP A 157 -10.92 -21.56 -14.60
N VAL A 158 -11.86 -21.66 -13.67
CA VAL A 158 -13.27 -21.93 -13.96
C VAL A 158 -14.16 -20.87 -13.34
N LYS A 159 -15.08 -20.28 -14.10
CA LYS A 159 -16.12 -19.38 -13.60
C LYS A 159 -17.41 -19.62 -14.41
N GLY A 160 -18.42 -20.29 -13.82
CA GLY A 160 -19.60 -20.77 -14.55
C GLY A 160 -19.17 -21.73 -15.66
N ASP A 161 -19.64 -21.51 -16.87
CA ASP A 161 -19.30 -22.33 -18.04
C ASP A 161 -17.96 -21.95 -18.70
N ALA A 162 -17.36 -20.84 -18.26
CA ALA A 162 -16.10 -20.35 -18.82
C ALA A 162 -14.91 -21.05 -18.18
N THR A 163 -14.07 -21.68 -19.03
CA THR A 163 -12.83 -22.33 -18.62
C THR A 163 -11.67 -21.74 -19.42
N LYS A 164 -10.56 -21.40 -18.74
CA LYS A 164 -9.34 -20.91 -19.37
C LYS A 164 -8.10 -21.36 -18.61
N GLN A 165 -6.95 -21.31 -19.26
CA GLN A 165 -5.65 -21.50 -18.62
C GLN A 165 -5.23 -20.22 -17.91
N MET A 166 -4.66 -20.34 -16.72
CA MET A 166 -4.16 -19.21 -15.93
C MET A 166 -2.87 -19.60 -15.21
N TRP A 167 -1.94 -18.69 -15.13
CA TRP A 167 -0.68 -18.84 -14.38
C TRP A 167 -0.67 -17.88 -13.17
N LEU A 168 -1.51 -18.17 -12.16
CA LEU A 168 -1.64 -17.26 -11.00
C LEU A 168 -0.30 -17.09 -10.25
N GLN A 169 0.60 -18.05 -10.32
CA GLN A 169 1.95 -17.99 -9.77
C GLN A 169 2.77 -16.80 -10.32
N ASN A 170 2.47 -16.35 -11.54
CA ASN A 170 3.13 -15.18 -12.11
C ASN A 170 2.85 -13.90 -11.32
N ALA A 171 1.75 -13.85 -10.56
CA ALA A 171 1.46 -12.74 -9.65
C ALA A 171 2.56 -12.52 -8.60
N GLY A 172 3.21 -13.62 -8.19
CA GLY A 172 4.37 -13.57 -7.29
C GLY A 172 5.69 -13.47 -8.05
N PHE A 173 5.92 -14.38 -9.00
CA PHE A 173 7.21 -14.53 -9.68
C PHE A 173 7.65 -13.31 -10.48
N VAL A 174 6.74 -12.55 -11.06
CA VAL A 174 7.10 -11.35 -11.83
C VAL A 174 7.90 -10.33 -11.01
N TRP A 175 7.69 -10.27 -9.70
CA TRP A 175 8.38 -9.31 -8.85
C TRP A 175 9.78 -9.76 -8.45
N VAL A 176 10.10 -11.05 -8.55
CA VAL A 176 11.39 -11.62 -8.13
C VAL A 176 12.58 -10.93 -8.81
N PRO A 177 12.64 -10.83 -10.16
CA PRO A 177 13.75 -10.14 -10.81
C PRO A 177 13.85 -8.66 -10.43
N PHE A 178 12.71 -7.96 -10.30
CA PHE A 178 12.71 -6.55 -9.88
C PHE A 178 13.16 -6.36 -8.44
N ILE A 179 12.83 -7.29 -7.53
CA ILE A 179 13.31 -7.27 -6.15
C ILE A 179 14.83 -7.48 -6.12
N ILE A 180 15.36 -8.45 -6.85
CA ILE A 180 16.79 -8.73 -6.93
C ILE A 180 17.53 -7.50 -7.46
N ILE A 181 17.10 -6.96 -8.60
CA ILE A 181 17.72 -5.77 -9.20
C ILE A 181 17.68 -4.60 -8.21
N SER A 182 16.55 -4.36 -7.55
CA SER A 182 16.40 -3.25 -6.60
C SER A 182 17.28 -3.45 -5.35
N ALA A 183 17.39 -4.67 -4.83
CA ALA A 183 18.23 -4.97 -3.69
C ALA A 183 19.73 -4.81 -4.03
N LEU A 184 20.15 -5.27 -5.20
CA LEU A 184 21.53 -5.10 -5.70
C LEU A 184 21.83 -3.62 -5.99
N ALA A 185 20.89 -2.89 -6.60
CA ALA A 185 21.04 -1.45 -6.83
C ALA A 185 21.18 -0.68 -5.51
N ALA A 186 20.41 -1.06 -4.48
CA ALA A 186 20.58 -0.47 -3.15
C ALA A 186 21.93 -0.82 -2.52
N TRP A 187 22.37 -2.08 -2.64
CA TRP A 187 23.63 -2.55 -2.05
C TRP A 187 24.86 -1.88 -2.69
N PHE A 188 24.89 -1.74 -4.01
CA PHE A 188 26.05 -1.21 -4.74
C PHE A 188 25.93 0.30 -5.03
N GLY A 189 24.73 0.84 -5.15
CA GLY A 189 24.48 2.24 -5.56
C GLY A 189 24.20 3.22 -4.43
N MET A 190 23.87 2.74 -3.23
CA MET A 190 23.61 3.62 -2.09
C MET A 190 24.81 3.73 -1.17
N ASN A 191 24.87 4.83 -0.41
CA ASN A 191 25.88 5.08 0.62
C ASN A 191 25.23 5.11 2.01
N ASP A 192 26.00 4.78 3.04
CA ASP A 192 25.61 4.97 4.44
C ASP A 192 26.12 6.32 4.94
N ILE A 193 25.25 7.12 5.56
CA ILE A 193 25.62 8.41 6.13
C ILE A 193 26.00 8.21 7.60
N ALA A 194 27.25 8.50 7.94
CA ALA A 194 27.76 8.33 9.31
C ALA A 194 27.06 9.24 10.33
N SER A 195 26.68 10.45 9.92
CA SER A 195 25.97 11.42 10.77
C SER A 195 24.50 11.06 11.05
N ALA A 196 23.93 10.07 10.33
CA ALA A 196 22.55 9.61 10.54
C ALA A 196 22.44 8.56 11.65
N LYS A 197 23.54 8.16 12.28
CA LYS A 197 23.55 7.18 13.36
C LYS A 197 22.94 7.76 14.63
N ALA A 198 21.90 7.13 15.14
CA ALA A 198 21.28 7.45 16.42
C ALA A 198 20.82 6.17 17.11
N GLY A 199 20.94 6.10 18.42
CA GLY A 199 20.46 4.97 19.21
C GLY A 199 18.94 4.89 19.21
N PHE A 200 18.39 3.69 19.43
CA PHE A 200 16.94 3.51 19.54
C PHE A 200 16.34 4.40 20.64
N LYS A 201 17.00 4.52 21.80
CA LYS A 201 16.54 5.35 22.92
C LYS A 201 16.40 6.83 22.54
N ASP A 202 17.37 7.36 21.79
CA ASP A 202 17.36 8.78 21.39
C ASP A 202 16.20 9.10 20.43
N GLN A 203 15.84 8.13 19.59
CA GLN A 203 14.72 8.26 18.66
C GLN A 203 13.36 8.02 19.34
N ALA A 204 13.30 7.13 20.34
CA ALA A 204 12.08 6.74 21.03
C ALA A 204 11.40 7.89 21.79
N ILE A 205 12.11 9.01 22.02
CA ILE A 205 11.54 10.23 22.62
C ILE A 205 10.32 10.76 21.83
N ILE A 206 10.18 10.43 20.55
CA ILE A 206 9.02 10.82 19.73
C ILE A 206 7.71 10.26 20.27
N PHE A 207 7.74 9.09 20.93
CA PHE A 207 6.55 8.47 21.51
C PHE A 207 5.99 9.22 22.70
N THR A 208 6.78 10.07 23.36
CA THR A 208 6.32 10.91 24.46
C THR A 208 5.59 12.17 23.99
N ARG A 209 5.63 12.48 22.68
CA ARG A 209 5.06 13.69 22.11
C ARG A 209 3.60 13.49 21.72
N LYS A 210 2.66 14.19 22.39
CA LYS A 210 1.22 14.12 22.11
C LYS A 210 0.87 14.42 20.64
N HIS A 211 1.51 15.41 20.03
CA HIS A 211 1.28 15.77 18.64
C HIS A 211 1.65 14.66 17.64
N ASN A 212 2.66 13.83 17.98
CA ASN A 212 2.99 12.68 17.17
C ASN A 212 1.81 11.70 17.08
N TRP A 213 1.17 11.39 18.18
CA TRP A 213 0.03 10.48 18.22
C TRP A 213 -1.19 11.03 17.46
N ILE A 214 -1.46 12.33 17.58
CA ILE A 214 -2.50 13.00 16.82
C ILE A 214 -2.23 12.88 15.32
N MET A 215 -1.01 13.15 14.88
CA MET A 215 -0.62 13.01 13.48
C MET A 215 -0.70 11.56 12.99
N CYS A 216 -0.35 10.58 13.84
CA CYS A 216 -0.51 9.17 13.52
C CYS A 216 -1.99 8.80 13.30
N VAL A 217 -2.90 9.27 14.14
CA VAL A 217 -4.35 9.03 13.99
C VAL A 217 -4.89 9.65 12.71
N LEU A 218 -4.54 10.91 12.43
CA LEU A 218 -4.95 11.59 11.20
C LEU A 218 -4.42 10.87 9.95
N TYR A 219 -3.16 10.43 9.99
CA TYR A 219 -2.55 9.71 8.88
C TYR A 219 -3.13 8.29 8.72
N LEU A 220 -3.48 7.64 9.83
CA LEU A 220 -4.21 6.38 9.79
C LEU A 220 -5.58 6.56 9.10
N GLY A 221 -6.31 7.62 9.42
CA GLY A 221 -7.59 7.95 8.80
C GLY A 221 -7.48 8.17 7.28
N THR A 222 -6.43 8.80 6.79
CA THR A 222 -6.26 9.09 5.36
C THR A 222 -5.52 7.96 4.64
N PHE A 223 -4.29 7.64 5.04
CA PHE A 223 -3.46 6.65 4.36
C PHE A 223 -3.91 5.21 4.65
N GLY A 224 -4.34 4.92 5.87
CA GLY A 224 -4.90 3.62 6.23
C GLY A 224 -6.14 3.31 5.40
N SER A 225 -7.04 4.29 5.24
CA SER A 225 -8.22 4.18 4.39
C SER A 225 -7.84 3.98 2.92
N PHE A 226 -6.85 4.73 2.40
CA PHE A 226 -6.36 4.54 1.03
C PHE A 226 -5.90 3.11 0.78
N ILE A 227 -5.07 2.56 1.66
CA ILE A 227 -4.53 1.20 1.50
C ILE A 227 -5.62 0.14 1.69
N GLY A 228 -6.48 0.31 2.69
CA GLY A 228 -7.59 -0.62 2.96
C GLY A 228 -8.58 -0.69 1.80
N PHE A 229 -8.99 0.46 1.28
CA PHE A 229 -9.87 0.52 0.12
C PHE A 229 -9.20 -0.04 -1.13
N ALA A 230 -7.94 0.29 -1.39
CA ALA A 230 -7.21 -0.26 -2.53
C ALA A 230 -7.07 -1.79 -2.45
N ALA A 231 -6.81 -2.34 -1.25
CA ALA A 231 -6.69 -3.78 -1.05
C ALA A 231 -8.02 -4.54 -1.23
N GLY A 232 -9.10 -3.98 -0.70
CA GLY A 232 -10.43 -4.61 -0.71
C GLY A 232 -11.21 -4.39 -2.01
N PHE A 233 -10.89 -3.36 -2.78
CA PHE A 233 -11.73 -2.93 -3.92
C PHE A 233 -11.92 -4.00 -5.01
N PRO A 234 -10.89 -4.73 -5.47
CA PRO A 234 -11.09 -5.80 -6.46
C PRO A 234 -12.05 -6.89 -5.97
N LEU A 235 -11.90 -7.30 -4.71
CA LEU A 235 -12.75 -8.32 -4.11
C LEU A 235 -14.18 -7.80 -3.86
N LEU A 236 -14.32 -6.54 -3.45
CA LEU A 236 -15.62 -5.89 -3.25
C LEU A 236 -16.41 -5.80 -4.56
N ILE A 237 -15.76 -5.43 -5.66
CA ILE A 237 -16.42 -5.44 -6.99
C ILE A 237 -16.87 -6.87 -7.32
N LYS A 238 -16.00 -7.85 -7.12
CA LYS A 238 -16.32 -9.25 -7.45
C LYS A 238 -17.50 -9.79 -6.65
N SER A 239 -17.57 -9.47 -5.33
CA SER A 239 -18.62 -9.99 -4.45
C SER A 239 -19.95 -9.28 -4.63
N GLN A 240 -19.93 -7.95 -4.79
CA GLN A 240 -21.15 -7.14 -4.84
C GLN A 240 -21.70 -6.96 -6.26
N PHE A 241 -20.85 -7.03 -7.28
CA PHE A 241 -21.20 -6.88 -8.69
C PHE A 241 -20.62 -8.03 -9.52
N PRO A 242 -21.13 -9.27 -9.41
CA PRO A 242 -20.53 -10.46 -10.05
C PRO A 242 -20.47 -10.39 -11.58
N ALA A 243 -21.35 -9.57 -12.21
CA ALA A 243 -21.37 -9.33 -13.65
C ALA A 243 -20.25 -8.39 -14.11
N VAL A 244 -19.60 -7.66 -13.20
CA VAL A 244 -18.54 -6.70 -13.51
C VAL A 244 -17.18 -7.37 -13.31
N ASP A 245 -16.31 -7.22 -14.30
CA ASP A 245 -14.93 -7.70 -14.20
C ASP A 245 -14.07 -6.70 -13.40
N PRO A 246 -13.60 -7.08 -12.18
CA PRO A 246 -12.79 -6.18 -11.35
C PRO A 246 -11.49 -5.74 -12.02
N VAL A 247 -10.92 -6.57 -12.92
CA VAL A 247 -9.68 -6.28 -13.62
C VAL A 247 -9.73 -4.96 -14.39
N LYS A 248 -10.90 -4.62 -14.95
CA LYS A 248 -11.08 -3.42 -15.78
C LYS A 248 -11.09 -2.12 -14.99
N TYR A 249 -11.41 -2.17 -13.69
CA TYR A 249 -11.73 -0.97 -12.91
C TYR A 249 -10.93 -0.83 -11.63
N ALA A 250 -10.51 -1.92 -11.00
CA ALA A 250 -9.94 -1.89 -9.66
C ALA A 250 -8.67 -1.04 -9.56
N PHE A 251 -7.78 -1.10 -10.54
CA PHE A 251 -6.53 -0.34 -10.56
C PHE A 251 -6.73 1.18 -10.60
N LEU A 252 -7.89 1.65 -11.08
CA LEU A 252 -8.21 3.08 -11.17
C LEU A 252 -8.31 3.74 -9.79
N GLY A 253 -8.79 3.01 -8.77
CA GLY A 253 -8.84 3.52 -7.40
C GLY A 253 -7.47 4.00 -6.91
N PRO A 254 -6.51 3.09 -6.72
CA PRO A 254 -5.17 3.49 -6.27
C PRO A 254 -4.47 4.46 -7.23
N LEU A 255 -4.73 4.39 -8.53
CA LEU A 255 -4.19 5.33 -9.51
C LEU A 255 -4.65 6.77 -9.21
N VAL A 256 -5.95 6.96 -9.09
CA VAL A 256 -6.55 8.28 -8.80
C VAL A 256 -6.02 8.81 -7.46
N GLY A 257 -6.03 7.99 -6.41
CA GLY A 257 -5.53 8.41 -5.11
C GLY A 257 -4.04 8.77 -5.10
N ALA A 258 -3.21 8.06 -5.87
CA ALA A 258 -1.79 8.37 -6.01
C ALA A 258 -1.55 9.68 -6.78
N LEU A 259 -2.28 9.91 -7.88
CA LEU A 259 -2.14 11.09 -8.72
C LEU A 259 -2.67 12.37 -8.06
N VAL A 260 -3.72 12.26 -7.25
CA VAL A 260 -4.32 13.41 -6.55
C VAL A 260 -3.51 13.82 -5.31
N ARG A 261 -2.65 12.96 -4.78
CA ARG A 261 -1.85 13.22 -3.57
C ARG A 261 -1.00 14.50 -3.63
N PRO A 262 -0.27 14.81 -4.71
CA PRO A 262 0.47 16.08 -4.82
C PRO A 262 -0.42 17.32 -4.75
N LEU A 263 -1.65 17.22 -5.25
CA LEU A 263 -2.63 18.31 -5.18
C LEU A 263 -3.02 18.63 -3.73
N GLY A 264 -3.10 17.63 -2.86
CA GLY A 264 -3.37 17.83 -1.43
C GLY A 264 -2.28 18.64 -0.73
N GLY A 265 -1.00 18.38 -1.05
CA GLY A 265 0.13 19.18 -0.58
C GLY A 265 0.07 20.62 -1.10
N TRP A 266 -0.07 20.79 -2.41
CA TRP A 266 -0.18 22.10 -3.05
C TRP A 266 -1.34 22.94 -2.49
N LEU A 267 -2.52 22.32 -2.32
CA LEU A 267 -3.69 23.00 -1.77
C LEU A 267 -3.47 23.43 -0.31
N SER A 268 -2.79 22.58 0.48
CA SER A 268 -2.41 22.90 1.86
C SER A 268 -1.47 24.11 1.95
N ASP A 269 -0.52 24.20 1.01
CA ASP A 269 0.39 25.35 0.92
C ASP A 269 -0.36 26.62 0.53
N LYS A 270 -1.25 26.54 -0.46
CA LYS A 270 -2.03 27.68 -0.96
C LYS A 270 -2.97 28.25 0.09
N ILE A 271 -3.63 27.39 0.85
CA ILE A 271 -4.57 27.78 1.93
C ILE A 271 -3.82 28.11 3.22
N LYS A 272 -2.52 27.79 3.30
CA LYS A 272 -1.67 27.95 4.51
C LYS A 272 -2.23 27.22 5.75
N SER A 273 -3.03 26.18 5.55
CA SER A 273 -3.65 25.38 6.60
C SER A 273 -3.87 23.94 6.17
N GLY A 274 -2.91 23.07 6.48
CA GLY A 274 -3.07 21.64 6.30
C GLY A 274 -4.19 21.04 7.17
N ALA A 275 -4.45 21.63 8.33
CA ALA A 275 -5.54 21.19 9.23
C ALA A 275 -6.93 21.39 8.60
N ALA A 276 -7.19 22.54 7.97
CA ALA A 276 -8.44 22.81 7.30
C ALA A 276 -8.68 21.84 6.13
N ILE A 277 -7.65 21.57 5.32
CA ILE A 277 -7.73 20.60 4.23
C ILE A 277 -8.03 19.20 4.78
N THR A 278 -7.34 18.77 5.83
CA THR A 278 -7.57 17.46 6.46
C THR A 278 -9.02 17.36 6.95
N GLN A 279 -9.57 18.40 7.56
CA GLN A 279 -10.96 18.41 8.05
C GLN A 279 -11.96 18.29 6.89
N ILE A 280 -11.79 19.09 5.83
CA ILE A 280 -12.64 19.03 4.62
C ILE A 280 -12.59 17.64 4.00
N VAL A 281 -11.40 17.03 3.92
CA VAL A 281 -11.23 15.68 3.39
C VAL A 281 -11.99 14.66 4.22
N PHE A 282 -11.92 14.68 5.55
CA PHE A 282 -12.66 13.73 6.37
C PHE A 282 -14.19 13.88 6.22
N ILE A 283 -14.69 15.12 6.16
CA ILE A 283 -16.13 15.36 5.91
C ILE A 283 -16.51 14.80 4.53
N GLY A 284 -15.73 15.09 3.49
CA GLY A 284 -15.96 14.56 2.15
C GLY A 284 -15.90 13.02 2.09
N MET A 285 -14.98 12.40 2.83
CA MET A 285 -14.89 10.93 2.94
C MET A 285 -16.17 10.35 3.55
N ILE A 286 -16.73 10.96 4.60
CA ILE A 286 -17.99 10.50 5.20
C ILE A 286 -19.11 10.54 4.17
N VAL A 287 -19.27 11.66 3.43
CA VAL A 287 -20.28 11.79 2.38
C VAL A 287 -20.07 10.74 1.28
N ALA A 288 -18.82 10.54 0.84
CA ALA A 288 -18.50 9.56 -0.19
C ALA A 288 -18.80 8.13 0.26
N VAL A 289 -18.50 7.77 1.51
CA VAL A 289 -18.84 6.44 2.09
C VAL A 289 -20.35 6.24 2.14
N CYS A 290 -21.12 7.24 2.57
CA CYS A 290 -22.58 7.16 2.52
C CYS A 290 -23.07 6.91 1.09
N GLY A 291 -22.50 7.58 0.09
CA GLY A 291 -22.79 7.32 -1.31
C GLY A 291 -22.41 5.90 -1.76
N VAL A 292 -21.24 5.41 -1.37
CA VAL A 292 -20.84 4.02 -1.65
C VAL A 292 -21.86 3.03 -1.10
N LEU A 293 -22.26 3.20 0.16
CA LEU A 293 -23.24 2.31 0.81
C LEU A 293 -24.63 2.38 0.17
N ALA A 294 -25.06 3.58 -0.22
CA ALA A 294 -26.39 3.80 -0.83
C ALA A 294 -26.54 3.14 -2.21
N PHE A 295 -25.44 2.87 -2.92
CA PHE A 295 -25.47 2.27 -4.25
C PHE A 295 -25.02 0.82 -4.30
N LEU A 296 -24.68 0.21 -3.15
CA LEU A 296 -24.46 -1.24 -3.06
C LEU A 296 -25.79 -2.01 -3.27
N PRO A 297 -25.71 -3.25 -3.80
CA PRO A 297 -26.87 -4.13 -3.79
C PRO A 297 -27.37 -4.38 -2.36
N THR A 298 -28.68 -4.32 -2.19
CA THR A 298 -29.35 -4.64 -0.93
C THR A 298 -30.52 -5.61 -1.21
N ASP A 299 -31.05 -6.26 -0.19
CA ASP A 299 -32.17 -7.18 -0.33
C ASP A 299 -33.36 -6.48 -1.04
N GLY A 300 -33.66 -6.93 -2.27
CA GLY A 300 -34.74 -6.43 -3.11
C GLY A 300 -34.40 -5.26 -4.04
N GLN A 301 -33.14 -4.80 -4.09
CA GLN A 301 -32.70 -3.78 -5.06
C GLN A 301 -31.34 -4.14 -5.69
N ASP A 302 -31.29 -4.10 -7.02
CA ASP A 302 -30.03 -4.20 -7.75
C ASP A 302 -29.17 -2.95 -7.50
N GLY A 303 -27.92 -3.17 -7.14
CA GLY A 303 -26.95 -2.07 -6.96
C GLY A 303 -26.67 -1.35 -8.27
N ARG A 304 -26.34 -0.06 -8.16
CA ARG A 304 -25.97 0.78 -9.31
C ARG A 304 -24.47 0.90 -9.42
N PHE A 305 -23.83 -0.01 -10.18
CA PHE A 305 -22.37 -0.07 -10.29
C PHE A 305 -21.71 1.27 -10.61
N TRP A 306 -22.17 2.02 -11.60
CA TRP A 306 -21.53 3.28 -11.99
C TRP A 306 -21.64 4.38 -10.94
N CYS A 307 -22.76 4.44 -10.20
CA CYS A 307 -22.91 5.38 -9.09
C CYS A 307 -22.03 4.98 -7.91
N PHE A 308 -22.00 3.68 -7.57
CA PHE A 308 -21.09 3.11 -6.59
C PHE A 308 -19.64 3.41 -6.95
N PHE A 309 -19.24 3.16 -8.21
CA PHE A 309 -17.90 3.38 -8.70
C PHE A 309 -17.49 4.86 -8.62
N ALA A 310 -18.37 5.78 -9.04
CA ALA A 310 -18.11 7.22 -8.94
C ALA A 310 -17.91 7.68 -7.49
N CYS A 311 -18.76 7.23 -6.56
CA CYS A 311 -18.61 7.51 -5.13
C CYS A 311 -17.33 6.92 -4.57
N PHE A 312 -16.95 5.71 -4.98
CA PHE A 312 -15.71 5.07 -4.56
C PHE A 312 -14.47 5.80 -5.11
N MET A 313 -14.50 6.25 -6.36
CA MET A 313 -13.43 7.06 -6.94
C MET A 313 -13.27 8.40 -6.21
N ALA A 314 -14.39 9.07 -5.87
CA ALA A 314 -14.36 10.28 -5.06
C ALA A 314 -13.77 10.02 -3.66
N LEU A 315 -14.14 8.91 -3.03
CA LEU A 315 -13.62 8.49 -1.73
C LEU A 315 -12.09 8.30 -1.79
N VAL A 316 -11.60 7.58 -2.78
CA VAL A 316 -10.16 7.31 -2.92
C VAL A 316 -9.39 8.58 -3.32
N ALA A 317 -9.97 9.46 -4.13
CA ALA A 317 -9.40 10.78 -4.44
C ALA A 317 -9.25 11.64 -3.16
N LEU A 318 -10.26 11.64 -2.30
CA LEU A 318 -10.22 12.35 -1.02
C LEU A 318 -9.15 11.77 -0.08
N THR A 319 -9.01 10.43 -0.01
CA THR A 319 -7.90 9.83 0.76
C THR A 319 -6.54 10.24 0.22
N GLY A 320 -6.40 10.33 -1.10
CA GLY A 320 -5.19 10.83 -1.76
C GLY A 320 -4.87 12.28 -1.38
N LEU A 321 -5.85 13.19 -1.47
CA LEU A 321 -5.74 14.58 -1.02
C LEU A 321 -5.31 14.66 0.44
N GLY A 322 -5.99 13.90 1.31
CA GLY A 322 -5.70 13.84 2.73
C GLY A 322 -4.33 13.27 3.06
N ASN A 323 -3.75 12.44 2.20
CA ASN A 323 -2.39 11.95 2.37
C ASN A 323 -1.31 13.01 2.09
N GLY A 324 -1.61 14.01 1.28
CA GLY A 324 -0.68 15.12 1.00
C GLY A 324 -0.59 16.13 2.14
N SER A 325 -1.72 16.45 2.77
CA SER A 325 -1.82 17.55 3.74
C SER A 325 -1.03 17.35 5.06
N PRO A 326 -0.94 16.15 5.69
CA PRO A 326 -0.18 15.98 6.94
C PRO A 326 1.33 16.12 6.76
N PHE A 327 1.88 15.80 5.60
CA PHE A 327 3.34 15.94 5.36
C PHE A 327 3.81 17.39 5.40
N MET A 328 2.92 18.35 5.09
CA MET A 328 3.22 19.77 5.20
C MET A 328 3.08 20.28 6.65
N GLN A 329 2.28 19.63 7.48
CA GLN A 329 2.10 20.03 8.89
C GLN A 329 3.28 19.61 9.77
N VAL A 330 3.89 18.44 9.53
CA VAL A 330 4.97 17.91 10.35
C VAL A 330 6.17 18.87 10.45
N PRO A 331 6.72 19.43 9.36
CA PRO A 331 7.83 20.38 9.44
C PRO A 331 7.51 21.69 10.16
N VAL A 332 6.24 22.10 10.17
CA VAL A 332 5.79 23.37 10.78
C VAL A 332 5.53 23.21 12.28
N LEU A 333 4.95 22.09 12.68
CA LEU A 333 4.60 21.82 14.09
C LEU A 333 5.81 21.61 14.98
N PHE A 334 6.83 20.91 14.52
CA PHE A 334 7.98 20.55 15.35
C PHE A 334 8.97 21.70 15.60
N PRO A 335 9.30 22.61 14.68
CA PRO A 335 10.12 23.79 14.95
C PRO A 335 9.43 24.80 15.86
N ASN A 336 8.13 25.07 15.64
CA ASN A 336 7.36 26.03 16.46
C ASN A 336 7.24 25.56 17.92
N MET A 337 7.22 24.25 18.15
CA MET A 337 7.25 23.70 19.50
C MET A 337 8.62 23.89 20.18
N ARG A 338 9.74 23.80 19.44
CA ARG A 338 11.07 24.09 19.99
C ARG A 338 11.20 25.55 20.43
N GLN A 339 10.68 26.49 19.63
CA GLN A 339 10.66 27.90 19.99
C GLN A 339 9.83 28.19 21.24
N ARG A 340 8.60 27.64 21.31
CA ARG A 340 7.74 27.81 22.50
C ARG A 340 8.32 27.22 23.78
N PHE A 341 9.07 26.12 23.70
CA PHE A 341 9.75 25.55 24.88
C PHE A 341 11.02 26.33 25.26
N ALA A 342 11.65 27.01 24.32
CA ALA A 342 12.79 27.90 24.63
C ALA A 342 12.34 29.26 25.20
N GLU A 343 11.09 29.67 24.95
CA GLU A 343 10.51 30.92 25.48
C GLU A 343 9.83 30.74 26.85
N HIS A 344 9.58 29.52 27.30
CA HIS A 344 8.84 29.21 28.56
C HIS A 344 9.64 28.33 29.53
N GLY A 345 10.91 28.06 29.26
CA GLY A 345 11.88 27.38 30.13
C GLY A 345 13.06 28.26 30.42
#